data_fa4476fd7a1491fa0e294f9f4de03286
#
_entry.id   fa4476fd7a1491fa0e294f9f4de03286
#
_cell.length_a   1.000
_cell.length_b   1.000
_cell.length_c   1.000
_cell.angle_alpha   90.00
_cell.angle_beta   90.00
_cell.angle_gamma   90.00
#
_symmetry.space_group_name_H-M   'P 1'
#
loop_
_entity.id
_entity.type
_entity.pdbx_description
1 polymer ?
#
loop_
_entity_poly.entity_id
_entity_poly.type
_entity_poly.pdbx_seq_one_letter_code
_entity_poly.pdbx_strand_id
1 'polypeptide(L)'
;MVKSNTKLAIFDTFKTKGNDLTGEANRQRAIITILASNANPAERTRTGISQKMAKKQGITWKNIYSGIFRDLDEILLPMEIAEEAGRLPLKRGPKALQEIGIPYYHLTKKGLLIALSISEVKDREKTLKEFFSKSESTEQEF
;
A
#
# COMPACT_ATOMS: atom_id res chain seq x y z
N MET A 1 -18.98 -16.53 9.02
CA MET A 1 -19.21 -16.46 7.61
C MET A 1 -18.18 -15.59 6.89
N VAL A 2 -17.68 -16.10 5.83
CA VAL A 2 -16.65 -15.39 5.11
C VAL A 2 -17.25 -14.29 4.24
N LYS A 3 -16.63 -13.14 4.29
CA LYS A 3 -17.02 -12.06 3.41
C LYS A 3 -16.41 -12.29 2.06
N SER A 4 -17.22 -12.50 1.09
CA SER A 4 -16.74 -12.67 -0.26
C SER A 4 -16.51 -11.33 -0.97
N ASN A 5 -16.58 -10.22 -0.21
CA ASN A 5 -16.55 -8.90 -0.80
C ASN A 5 -15.18 -8.24 -0.86
N THR A 6 -14.14 -8.94 -0.38
CA THR A 6 -12.79 -8.43 -0.50
C THR A 6 -12.43 -8.38 -1.99
N LYS A 7 -12.23 -7.19 -2.50
CA LYS A 7 -12.05 -6.99 -3.91
C LYS A 7 -11.10 -5.83 -4.15
N LEU A 8 -10.17 -6.05 -5.07
CA LEU A 8 -9.27 -5.00 -5.49
C LEU A 8 -10.00 -4.10 -6.50
N ALA A 9 -9.99 -2.81 -6.24
CA ALA A 9 -10.76 -1.85 -7.02
C ALA A 9 -9.92 -1.02 -7.99
N ILE A 10 -8.65 -1.35 -8.18
CA ILE A 10 -7.71 -0.48 -8.91
C ILE A 10 -8.11 -0.12 -10.32
N PHE A 11 -8.99 -0.89 -10.95
CA PHE A 11 -9.46 -0.60 -12.29
C PHE A 11 -10.95 -0.26 -12.35
N ASP A 12 -11.60 -0.08 -11.20
CA ASP A 12 -13.01 0.29 -11.18
C ASP A 12 -13.19 1.72 -11.68
N THR A 13 -14.19 1.91 -12.51
CA THR A 13 -14.46 3.22 -13.11
C THR A 13 -15.89 3.65 -12.85
N PHE A 14 -16.15 4.95 -12.95
CA PHE A 14 -17.49 5.48 -12.94
C PHE A 14 -18.16 5.17 -14.27
N LYS A 15 -19.43 4.79 -14.19
CA LYS A 15 -20.18 4.44 -15.41
C LYS A 15 -20.62 5.64 -16.22
N THR A 16 -20.68 6.81 -15.61
CA THR A 16 -21.37 7.96 -16.18
C THR A 16 -20.50 8.96 -16.91
N LYS A 17 -19.21 8.95 -16.71
CA LYS A 17 -18.35 9.95 -17.36
C LYS A 17 -17.01 9.35 -17.76
N GLY A 18 -16.92 9.03 -19.03
CA GLY A 18 -15.66 8.55 -19.58
C GLY A 18 -15.15 7.33 -18.81
N ASN A 19 -13.91 7.30 -18.54
CA ASN A 19 -13.29 6.18 -17.86
C ASN A 19 -12.59 6.63 -16.57
N ASP A 20 -13.18 7.61 -15.88
CA ASP A 20 -12.61 8.08 -14.63
C ASP A 20 -12.66 7.00 -13.56
N LEU A 21 -11.55 6.79 -12.89
CA LEU A 21 -11.46 5.80 -11.84
C LEU A 21 -12.30 6.22 -10.63
N THR A 22 -12.83 5.24 -9.91
CA THR A 22 -13.54 5.53 -8.67
C THR A 22 -12.56 6.07 -7.62
N GLY A 23 -13.09 6.72 -6.59
CA GLY A 23 -12.25 7.19 -5.48
C GLY A 23 -11.50 6.06 -4.80
N GLU A 24 -12.14 4.91 -4.65
CA GLU A 24 -11.51 3.73 -4.07
C GLU A 24 -10.37 3.22 -4.96
N ALA A 25 -10.59 3.17 -6.27
CA ALA A 25 -9.54 2.76 -7.21
C ALA A 25 -8.34 3.68 -7.14
N ASN A 26 -8.58 4.99 -7.15
CA ASN A 26 -7.50 5.98 -7.06
C ASN A 26 -6.74 5.85 -5.76
N ARG A 27 -7.43 5.64 -4.65
CA ARG A 27 -6.80 5.51 -3.35
C ARG A 27 -5.92 4.25 -3.28
N GLN A 28 -6.43 3.12 -3.75
CA GLN A 28 -5.66 1.87 -3.76
C GLN A 28 -4.45 1.96 -4.67
N ARG A 29 -4.60 2.56 -5.85
CA ARG A 29 -3.47 2.76 -6.75
C ARG A 29 -2.42 3.67 -6.12
N ALA A 30 -2.84 4.69 -5.39
CA ALA A 30 -1.91 5.59 -4.71
C ALA A 30 -1.13 4.87 -3.61
N ILE A 31 -1.79 4.02 -2.83
CA ILE A 31 -1.10 3.23 -1.79
C ILE A 31 -0.04 2.34 -2.44
N ILE A 32 -0.41 1.62 -3.48
CA ILE A 32 0.51 0.73 -4.18
C ILE A 32 1.70 1.52 -4.74
N THR A 33 1.43 2.68 -5.33
CA THR A 33 2.47 3.53 -5.89
C THR A 33 3.44 4.00 -4.81
N ILE A 34 2.93 4.42 -3.66
CA ILE A 34 3.77 4.87 -2.56
C ILE A 34 4.66 3.73 -2.07
N LEU A 35 4.10 2.54 -1.90
CA LEU A 35 4.86 1.39 -1.44
C LEU A 35 5.90 0.95 -2.48
N ALA A 36 5.62 1.13 -3.76
CA ALA A 36 6.56 0.79 -4.81
C ALA A 36 7.70 1.82 -4.93
N SER A 37 7.43 3.08 -4.60
CA SER A 37 8.34 4.19 -4.88
C SER A 37 9.22 4.62 -3.73
N ASN A 38 8.83 4.33 -2.49
CA ASN A 38 9.53 4.84 -1.31
C ASN A 38 10.18 3.72 -0.54
N ALA A 39 11.48 3.87 -0.29
CA ALA A 39 12.24 2.89 0.48
C ALA A 39 12.28 3.23 1.97
N ASN A 40 11.95 4.45 2.35
CA ASN A 40 12.00 4.90 3.74
C ASN A 40 10.85 4.29 4.54
N PRO A 41 11.14 3.47 5.57
CA PRO A 41 10.08 2.84 6.37
C PRO A 41 9.08 3.82 6.97
N ALA A 42 9.53 5.01 7.37
CA ALA A 42 8.63 6.02 7.96
C ALA A 42 7.54 6.46 6.99
N GLU A 43 7.79 6.39 5.70
CA GLU A 43 6.81 6.75 4.68
C GLU A 43 5.89 5.59 4.30
N ARG A 44 6.13 4.43 4.86
CA ARG A 44 5.38 3.21 4.57
C ARG A 44 4.46 2.79 5.72
N THR A 45 4.36 3.60 6.76
CA THR A 45 3.37 3.39 7.82
C THR A 45 2.02 3.91 7.33
N ARG A 46 0.94 3.54 8.02
CA ARG A 46 -0.39 4.05 7.67
C ARG A 46 -0.42 5.58 7.69
N THR A 47 0.15 6.17 8.72
CA THR A 47 0.22 7.62 8.82
C THR A 47 1.09 8.23 7.73
N GLY A 48 2.25 7.64 7.49
CA GLY A 48 3.16 8.11 6.45
C GLY A 48 2.52 8.08 5.06
N ILE A 49 1.82 6.99 4.75
CA ILE A 49 1.11 6.87 3.49
C ILE A 49 0.03 7.94 3.39
N SER A 50 -0.74 8.12 4.46
CA SER A 50 -1.83 9.11 4.48
C SER A 50 -1.32 10.53 4.31
N GLN A 51 -0.22 10.87 4.99
CA GLN A 51 0.38 12.19 4.88
C GLN A 51 0.91 12.45 3.48
N LYS A 52 1.52 11.46 2.87
CA LYS A 52 2.05 11.60 1.52
C LYS A 52 0.94 11.80 0.50
N MET A 53 -0.15 11.05 0.64
CA MET A 53 -1.30 11.22 -0.24
C MET A 53 -1.98 12.56 -0.05
N ALA A 54 -2.14 12.98 1.19
CA ALA A 54 -2.78 14.26 1.51
C ALA A 54 -1.98 15.42 0.94
N LYS A 55 -0.66 15.38 1.08
CA LYS A 55 0.22 16.41 0.54
C LYS A 55 0.07 16.51 -0.97
N LYS A 56 0.02 15.39 -1.65
CA LYS A 56 -0.11 15.35 -3.10
C LYS A 56 -1.46 15.88 -3.56
N GLN A 57 -2.52 15.62 -2.79
CA GLN A 57 -3.88 16.04 -3.16
C GLN A 57 -4.27 17.39 -2.59
N GLY A 58 -3.44 17.99 -1.73
CA GLY A 58 -3.73 19.29 -1.14
C GLY A 58 -4.83 19.26 -0.09
N ILE A 59 -5.05 18.12 0.56
CA ILE A 59 -6.07 17.99 1.59
C ILE A 59 -5.44 17.57 2.91
N THR A 60 -6.23 17.64 3.99
CA THR A 60 -5.79 17.22 5.30
C THR A 60 -5.71 15.68 5.37
N TRP A 61 -4.58 15.15 5.82
CA TRP A 61 -4.38 13.70 5.87
C TRP A 61 -5.42 12.99 6.73
N LYS A 62 -5.98 13.67 7.73
CA LYS A 62 -7.01 13.09 8.57
C LYS A 62 -8.27 12.72 7.77
N ASN A 63 -8.54 13.47 6.71
CA ASN A 63 -9.73 13.24 5.90
C ASN A 63 -9.64 11.95 5.06
N ILE A 64 -8.41 11.48 4.80
CA ILE A 64 -8.24 10.26 4.00
C ILE A 64 -7.74 9.08 4.82
N TYR A 65 -7.36 9.31 6.09
CA TYR A 65 -6.74 8.30 6.91
C TYR A 65 -7.61 7.04 7.08
N SER A 66 -8.89 7.24 7.35
CA SER A 66 -9.79 6.10 7.54
C SER A 66 -9.94 5.25 6.28
N GLY A 67 -9.96 5.88 5.11
CA GLY A 67 -10.01 5.16 3.84
C GLY A 67 -8.74 4.38 3.59
N ILE A 68 -7.58 4.98 3.88
CA ILE A 68 -6.29 4.31 3.77
C ILE A 68 -6.24 3.10 4.70
N PHE A 69 -6.66 3.30 5.95
CA PHE A 69 -6.67 2.24 6.95
C PHE A 69 -7.53 1.07 6.47
N ARG A 70 -8.72 1.37 5.97
CA ARG A 70 -9.62 0.35 5.47
C ARG A 70 -9.04 -0.39 4.26
N ASP A 71 -8.54 0.35 3.28
CA ASP A 71 -8.00 -0.28 2.07
C ASP A 71 -6.80 -1.16 2.40
N LEU A 72 -5.93 -0.70 3.28
CA LEU A 72 -4.76 -1.48 3.67
C LEU A 72 -5.17 -2.71 4.48
N ASP A 73 -5.96 -2.52 5.53
CA ASP A 73 -6.28 -3.59 6.47
C ASP A 73 -7.33 -4.58 5.96
N GLU A 74 -8.27 -4.12 5.15
CA GLU A 74 -9.38 -4.97 4.71
C GLU A 74 -9.22 -5.48 3.28
N ILE A 75 -8.37 -4.86 2.49
CA ILE A 75 -8.20 -5.25 1.08
C ILE A 75 -6.78 -5.71 0.80
N LEU A 76 -5.81 -4.80 0.93
CA LEU A 76 -4.45 -5.09 0.46
C LEU A 76 -3.73 -6.14 1.29
N LEU A 77 -3.86 -6.10 2.62
CA LEU A 77 -3.24 -7.10 3.46
C LEU A 77 -3.91 -8.48 3.32
N PRO A 78 -5.25 -8.57 3.41
CA PRO A 78 -5.90 -9.87 3.24
C PRO A 78 -5.68 -10.49 1.85
N MET A 79 -5.55 -9.69 0.81
CA MET A 79 -5.29 -10.19 -0.54
C MET A 79 -3.80 -10.47 -0.78
N GLU A 80 -2.98 -10.24 0.22
CA GLU A 80 -1.54 -10.46 0.14
C GLU A 80 -0.85 -9.62 -0.94
N ILE A 81 -1.37 -8.42 -1.15
CA ILE A 81 -0.75 -7.46 -2.07
C ILE A 81 0.32 -6.68 -1.33
N ALA A 82 0.09 -6.40 -0.05
CA ALA A 82 1.07 -5.80 0.84
C ALA A 82 1.20 -6.67 2.08
N GLU A 83 2.30 -6.53 2.79
CA GLU A 83 2.55 -7.25 4.03
C GLU A 83 3.37 -6.39 4.97
N GLU A 84 3.32 -6.71 6.25
CA GLU A 84 4.10 -6.00 7.24
C GLU A 84 5.58 -6.33 7.03
N ALA A 85 6.40 -5.31 6.84
CA ALA A 85 7.83 -5.49 6.59
C ALA A 85 8.66 -5.41 7.86
N GLY A 86 8.15 -4.71 8.88
CA GLY A 86 8.84 -4.54 10.13
C GLY A 86 8.13 -3.50 10.97
N ARG A 87 8.77 -3.08 12.04
CA ARG A 87 8.21 -2.09 12.95
C ARG A 87 9.22 -1.02 13.29
N LEU A 88 8.74 0.22 13.35
CA LEU A 88 9.55 1.35 13.76
C LEU A 88 9.35 1.59 15.25
N PRO A 89 10.39 1.99 15.97
CA PRO A 89 10.23 2.31 17.38
C PRO A 89 9.33 3.53 17.58
N LEU A 90 8.48 3.46 18.59
CA LEU A 90 7.64 4.56 18.99
C LEU A 90 8.31 5.24 20.17
N LYS A 91 8.67 6.52 20.01
CA LYS A 91 9.46 7.23 21.03
C LYS A 91 8.61 7.85 22.13
N ARG A 92 7.31 7.97 21.91
CA ARG A 92 6.40 8.61 22.86
C ARG A 92 5.17 7.73 23.06
N GLY A 93 4.43 7.99 24.12
CA GLY A 93 3.23 7.28 24.41
C GLY A 93 3.42 6.17 25.42
N PRO A 94 2.40 5.35 25.67
CA PRO A 94 2.48 4.27 26.66
C PRO A 94 3.64 3.32 26.37
N LYS A 95 4.29 2.88 27.43
CA LYS A 95 5.48 2.03 27.30
C LYS A 95 5.20 0.75 26.52
N ALA A 96 4.04 0.14 26.74
CA ALA A 96 3.67 -1.07 26.03
C ALA A 96 3.63 -0.85 24.51
N LEU A 97 3.12 0.31 24.08
CA LEU A 97 3.08 0.66 22.65
C LEU A 97 4.46 0.96 22.11
N GLN A 98 5.34 1.52 22.95
CA GLN A 98 6.71 1.78 22.53
C GLN A 98 7.47 0.47 22.25
N GLU A 99 7.16 -0.56 23.00
CA GLU A 99 7.79 -1.86 22.78
C GLU A 99 7.28 -2.54 21.53
N ILE A 100 5.99 -2.39 21.23
CA ILE A 100 5.38 -2.99 20.04
C ILE A 100 5.85 -2.29 18.77
N GLY A 101 5.95 -0.96 18.80
CA GLY A 101 6.35 -0.16 17.65
C GLY A 101 5.22 0.05 16.65
N ILE A 102 5.55 0.71 15.56
CA ILE A 102 4.61 1.06 14.51
C ILE A 102 4.91 0.22 13.27
N PRO A 103 3.95 -0.56 12.77
CA PRO A 103 4.21 -1.37 11.58
C PRO A 103 4.37 -0.51 10.33
N TYR A 104 5.28 -0.92 9.47
CA TYR A 104 5.37 -0.38 8.12
C TYR A 104 5.29 -1.53 7.13
N TYR A 105 4.93 -1.20 5.89
CA TYR A 105 4.55 -2.22 4.92
C TYR A 105 5.40 -2.17 3.66
N HIS A 106 5.43 -3.28 2.96
CA HIS A 106 6.01 -3.33 1.63
C HIS A 106 5.11 -4.17 0.73
N LEU A 107 5.32 -4.06 -0.57
CA LEU A 107 4.57 -4.87 -1.51
C LEU A 107 5.12 -6.29 -1.51
N THR A 108 4.21 -7.26 -1.57
CA THR A 108 4.58 -8.65 -1.78
C THR A 108 5.00 -8.83 -3.24
N LYS A 109 5.45 -10.03 -3.58
CA LYS A 109 5.73 -10.37 -4.97
C LYS A 109 4.49 -10.12 -5.84
N LYS A 110 3.32 -10.53 -5.36
CA LYS A 110 2.05 -10.28 -6.04
C LYS A 110 1.78 -8.79 -6.17
N GLY A 111 2.04 -8.02 -5.11
CA GLY A 111 1.86 -6.57 -5.13
C GLY A 111 2.78 -5.89 -6.12
N LEU A 112 4.03 -6.34 -6.23
CA LEU A 112 4.96 -5.78 -7.21
C LEU A 112 4.49 -6.04 -8.63
N LEU A 113 3.94 -7.22 -8.88
CA LEU A 113 3.40 -7.54 -10.19
C LEU A 113 2.22 -6.63 -10.54
N ILE A 114 1.35 -6.38 -9.56
CA ILE A 114 0.23 -5.45 -9.75
C ILE A 114 0.75 -4.05 -9.99
N ALA A 115 1.77 -3.62 -9.25
CA ALA A 115 2.36 -2.29 -9.43
C ALA A 115 2.83 -2.07 -10.86
N LEU A 116 3.36 -3.11 -11.49
CA LEU A 116 3.81 -3.01 -12.87
C LEU A 116 2.65 -2.79 -13.85
N SER A 117 1.43 -3.08 -13.44
CA SER A 117 0.25 -2.95 -14.29
C SER A 117 -0.41 -1.57 -14.19
N ILE A 118 0.01 -0.71 -13.28
CA ILE A 118 -0.61 0.60 -13.13
C ILE A 118 0.33 1.72 -13.56
N SER A 119 -0.26 2.74 -14.20
CA SER A 119 0.51 3.82 -14.84
C SER A 119 1.17 4.76 -13.86
N GLU A 120 0.70 4.84 -12.64
CA GLU A 120 1.24 5.72 -11.62
C GLU A 120 2.64 5.30 -11.16
N VAL A 121 2.97 4.02 -11.30
CA VAL A 121 4.30 3.53 -10.94
C VAL A 121 5.27 3.89 -12.05
N LYS A 122 6.17 4.81 -11.78
CA LYS A 122 7.06 5.39 -12.79
C LYS A 122 8.34 4.59 -13.02
N ASP A 123 8.93 4.09 -11.94
CA ASP A 123 10.20 3.36 -12.05
C ASP A 123 9.93 1.86 -12.19
N ARG A 124 9.53 1.46 -13.39
CA ARG A 124 9.19 0.07 -13.68
C ARG A 124 10.40 -0.85 -13.62
N GLU A 125 11.56 -0.36 -14.00
CA GLU A 125 12.77 -1.16 -13.96
C GLU A 125 13.13 -1.55 -12.53
N LYS A 126 13.06 -0.58 -11.61
CA LYS A 126 13.32 -0.85 -10.20
C LYS A 126 12.32 -1.85 -9.64
N THR A 127 11.03 -1.66 -9.94
CA THR A 127 9.98 -2.54 -9.48
C THR A 127 10.16 -3.95 -10.01
N LEU A 128 10.54 -4.07 -11.27
CA LEU A 128 10.79 -5.36 -11.89
C LEU A 128 11.98 -6.08 -11.23
N LYS A 129 13.04 -5.34 -10.92
CA LYS A 129 14.19 -5.91 -10.22
C LYS A 129 13.81 -6.43 -8.84
N GLU A 130 12.98 -5.69 -8.11
CA GLU A 130 12.50 -6.14 -6.82
C GLU A 130 11.66 -7.41 -6.95
N PHE A 131 10.82 -7.48 -7.97
CA PHE A 131 9.99 -8.65 -8.23
C PHE A 131 10.85 -9.89 -8.45
N PHE A 132 11.87 -9.78 -9.29
CA PHE A 132 12.76 -10.90 -9.56
C PHE A 132 13.58 -11.28 -8.33
N SER A 133 14.01 -10.32 -7.54
CA SER A 133 14.74 -10.59 -6.31
C SER A 133 13.89 -11.41 -5.34
N LYS A 134 12.64 -11.05 -5.17
CA LYS A 134 11.73 -11.81 -4.29
C LYS A 134 11.42 -13.19 -4.84
N SER A 135 11.33 -13.32 -6.15
CA SER A 135 11.10 -14.61 -6.79
C SER A 135 12.28 -15.56 -6.56
N GLU A 136 13.49 -15.05 -6.70
CA GLU A 136 14.70 -15.84 -6.46
C GLU A 136 14.79 -16.29 -5.01
N SER A 137 14.50 -15.41 -4.07
CA SER A 137 14.49 -15.75 -2.65
C SER A 137 13.50 -16.88 -2.35
N THR A 138 12.31 -16.79 -2.95
CA THR A 138 11.29 -17.80 -2.77
C THR A 138 11.73 -19.15 -3.32
N GLU A 139 12.36 -19.16 -4.49
CA GLU A 139 12.89 -20.39 -5.08
C GLU A 139 13.98 -21.01 -4.22
N GLN A 140 14.83 -20.20 -3.62
CA GLN A 140 15.92 -20.69 -2.79
C GLN A 140 15.43 -21.33 -1.50
N GLU A 141 14.24 -21.00 -1.05
CA GLU A 141 13.66 -21.60 0.14
C GLU A 141 13.16 -23.02 -0.11
N PHE A 142 12.99 -23.39 -1.34
CA PHE A 142 12.56 -24.72 -1.72
C PHE A 142 13.72 -25.53 -2.26
#